data_a359ca9cada4d7937fdd756051e639e3
#
_entry.id   a359ca9cada4d7937fdd756051e639e3
#
_cell.length_a   1.000
_cell.length_b   1.000
_cell.length_c   1.000
_cell.angle_alpha   90.00
_cell.angle_beta   90.00
_cell.angle_gamma   90.00
#
_symmetry.space_group_name_H-M   'P 1'
#
loop_
_entity.id
_entity.type
_entity.pdbx_description
1 polymer ?
#
loop_
_entity_poly.entity_id
_entity_poly.type
_entity_poly.pdbx_seq_one_letter_code
_entity_poly.pdbx_strand_id
1 'polypeptide(L)' 'MASVEEGQSVWSIAAMVVEKHGVRATSFAEHQALKARQRGDTASMQRWQGIADATAAILRGEGLD' A
#
# COMPACT_ATOMS: atom_id res chain seq x y z
N MET A 1 15.11 -5.87 -14.57
CA MET A 1 13.71 -5.76 -14.96
C MET A 1 12.78 -5.95 -13.80
N ALA A 2 13.00 -6.99 -13.03
CA ALA A 2 12.10 -7.25 -11.90
C ALA A 2 12.09 -6.11 -10.91
N SER A 3 13.22 -5.46 -10.69
CA SER A 3 13.29 -4.39 -9.72
C SER A 3 12.43 -3.19 -10.12
N VAL A 4 12.31 -2.94 -11.42
CA VAL A 4 11.48 -1.86 -11.90
C VAL A 4 10.01 -2.16 -11.60
N GLU A 5 9.61 -3.40 -11.83
CA GLU A 5 8.25 -3.80 -11.57
C GLU A 5 7.92 -3.72 -10.10
N GLU A 6 8.87 -4.10 -9.25
CA GLU A 6 8.64 -4.05 -7.83
C GLU A 6 8.45 -2.62 -7.34
N GLY A 7 9.28 -1.70 -7.83
CA GLY A 7 9.16 -0.31 -7.45
C GLY A 7 7.86 0.30 -7.88
N GLN A 8 7.41 -0.08 -9.08
CA GLN A 8 6.15 0.43 -9.58
C GLN A 8 4.96 -0.14 -8.84
N SER A 9 5.04 -1.42 -8.43
CA SER A 9 3.86 -2.06 -7.91
C SER A 9 3.38 -1.45 -6.61
N VAL A 10 4.27 -0.93 -5.76
CA VAL A 10 3.83 -0.31 -4.52
C VAL A 10 2.95 0.91 -4.81
N TRP A 11 3.44 1.83 -5.65
CA TRP A 11 2.68 3.03 -5.95
C TRP A 11 1.46 2.75 -6.82
N SER A 12 1.58 1.79 -7.74
CA SER A 12 0.46 1.40 -8.57
C SER A 12 -0.66 0.79 -7.74
N ILE A 13 -0.31 -0.09 -6.81
CA ILE A 13 -1.30 -0.71 -5.96
C ILE A 13 -1.90 0.32 -5.03
N ALA A 14 -1.07 1.21 -4.48
CA ALA A 14 -1.57 2.25 -3.60
C ALA A 14 -2.57 3.15 -4.33
N ALA A 15 -2.26 3.51 -5.57
CA ALA A 15 -3.17 4.34 -6.35
C ALA A 15 -4.49 3.63 -6.58
N MET A 16 -4.45 2.33 -6.86
CA MET A 16 -5.67 1.55 -7.04
C MET A 16 -6.48 1.47 -5.76
N VAL A 17 -5.80 1.31 -4.63
CA VAL A 17 -6.48 1.23 -3.34
C VAL A 17 -7.15 2.57 -3.03
N VAL A 18 -6.46 3.67 -3.30
CA VAL A 18 -7.05 4.99 -3.09
C VAL A 18 -8.25 5.18 -4.01
N GLU A 19 -8.12 4.73 -5.25
CA GLU A 19 -9.22 4.87 -6.19
C GLU A 19 -10.46 4.12 -5.74
N LYS A 20 -10.27 2.95 -5.16
CA LYS A 20 -11.40 2.13 -4.72
C LYS A 20 -11.95 2.54 -3.38
N HIS A 21 -11.09 2.93 -2.46
CA HIS A 21 -11.49 3.14 -1.07
C HIS A 21 -11.45 4.59 -0.63
N GLY A 22 -10.90 5.47 -1.44
CA GLY A 22 -10.84 6.88 -1.11
C GLY A 22 -10.08 7.11 0.19
N VAL A 23 -10.67 7.88 1.09
CA VAL A 23 -10.02 8.23 2.35
C VAL A 23 -9.79 7.02 3.25
N ARG A 24 -10.42 5.90 2.95
CA ARG A 24 -10.24 4.69 3.75
C ARG A 24 -9.11 3.81 3.24
N ALA A 25 -8.40 4.25 2.21
CA ALA A 25 -7.38 3.43 1.59
C ALA A 25 -6.29 3.03 2.58
N THR A 26 -5.83 3.98 3.40
CA THR A 26 -4.78 3.69 4.36
C THR A 26 -5.25 2.68 5.40
N SER A 27 -6.45 2.86 5.94
CA SER A 27 -7.02 1.91 6.89
C SER A 27 -7.17 0.53 6.27
N PHE A 28 -7.60 0.47 5.03
CA PHE A 28 -7.74 -0.81 4.33
C PHE A 28 -6.39 -1.52 4.24
N ALA A 29 -5.35 -0.79 3.82
CA ALA A 29 -4.03 -1.39 3.67
C ALA A 29 -3.48 -1.83 5.03
N GLU A 30 -3.68 -1.03 6.06
CA GLU A 30 -3.24 -1.40 7.40
C GLU A 30 -3.94 -2.66 7.89
N HIS A 31 -5.22 -2.79 7.58
CA HIS A 31 -5.98 -3.97 7.95
C HIS A 31 -5.44 -5.21 7.24
N GLN A 32 -5.09 -5.08 5.98
CA GLN A 32 -4.49 -6.19 5.25
C GLN A 32 -3.14 -6.58 5.85
N ALA A 33 -2.36 -5.59 6.28
CA ALA A 33 -1.08 -5.87 6.93
C ALA A 33 -1.31 -6.66 8.23
N LEU A 34 -2.31 -6.26 8.99
CA LEU A 34 -2.62 -6.96 10.24
C LEU A 34 -3.03 -8.40 9.97
N LYS A 35 -3.85 -8.62 8.97
CA LYS A 35 -4.27 -9.97 8.62
C LYS A 35 -3.09 -10.84 8.21
N ALA A 36 -2.17 -10.27 7.43
CA ALA A 36 -0.97 -11.01 7.03
C ALA A 36 -0.12 -11.35 8.24
N ARG A 37 0.01 -10.40 9.16
CA ARG A 37 0.77 -10.63 10.39
C ARG A 37 0.17 -11.78 11.19
N GLN A 38 -1.14 -11.82 11.28
CA GLN A 38 -1.83 -12.88 12.03
C GLN A 38 -1.61 -14.26 11.41
N ARG A 39 -1.40 -14.30 10.09
CA ARG A 39 -1.10 -15.55 9.41
C ARG A 39 0.38 -15.92 9.49
N GLY A 40 1.20 -15.05 10.05
CA GLY A 40 2.63 -15.26 10.07
C GLY A 40 3.30 -14.93 8.74
N ASP A 41 2.63 -14.19 7.87
CA ASP A 41 3.13 -13.85 6.54
C ASP A 41 3.82 -12.50 6.59
N THR A 42 5.07 -12.52 7.02
CA THR A 42 5.83 -11.29 7.23
C THR A 42 6.04 -10.53 5.92
N ALA A 43 6.28 -11.24 4.83
CA ALA A 43 6.53 -10.59 3.54
C ALA A 43 5.31 -9.79 3.10
N SER A 44 4.12 -10.38 3.19
CA SER A 44 2.89 -9.67 2.83
C SER A 44 2.62 -8.53 3.79
N MET A 45 2.88 -8.74 5.08
CA MET A 45 2.68 -7.68 6.07
C MET A 45 3.51 -6.45 5.71
N GLN A 46 4.80 -6.66 5.41
CA GLN A 46 5.68 -5.56 5.06
C GLN A 46 5.24 -4.87 3.78
N ARG A 47 4.81 -5.65 2.81
CA ARG A 47 4.32 -5.09 1.56
C ARG A 47 3.10 -4.19 1.81
N TRP A 48 2.15 -4.66 2.59
CA TRP A 48 0.96 -3.87 2.88
C TRP A 48 1.27 -2.65 3.71
N GLN A 49 2.27 -2.72 4.59
CA GLN A 49 2.70 -1.54 5.33
C GLN A 49 3.24 -0.48 4.38
N GLY A 50 4.03 -0.91 3.39
CA GLY A 50 4.52 0.02 2.37
C GLY A 50 3.40 0.63 1.56
N ILE A 51 2.40 -0.19 1.23
CA ILE A 51 1.24 0.31 0.50
C ILE A 51 0.46 1.31 1.35
N ALA A 52 0.31 1.03 2.64
CA ALA A 52 -0.39 1.96 3.53
C ALA A 52 0.32 3.30 3.59
N ASP A 53 1.66 3.29 3.69
CA ASP A 53 2.42 4.53 3.68
C ASP A 53 2.22 5.28 2.37
N ALA A 54 2.23 4.56 1.25
CA ALA A 54 2.05 5.19 -0.05
C ALA A 54 0.64 5.77 -0.21
N THR A 55 -0.39 5.05 0.27
CA THR A 55 -1.75 5.58 0.21
C THR A 55 -1.88 6.85 1.03
N ALA A 56 -1.25 6.86 2.21
CA ALA A 56 -1.29 8.06 3.05
C ALA A 56 -0.62 9.22 2.35
N ALA A 57 0.51 8.99 1.70
CA ALA A 57 1.19 10.05 0.97
C ALA A 57 0.33 10.57 -0.18
N ILE A 58 -0.32 9.68 -0.92
CA ILE A 58 -1.20 10.09 -2.01
C ILE A 58 -2.34 10.93 -1.49
N LEU A 59 -2.94 10.50 -0.38
CA LEU A 59 -4.10 11.23 0.16
C LEU A 59 -3.72 12.61 0.69
N ARG A 60 -2.45 12.78 1.12
CA ARG A 60 -1.96 14.10 1.53
C ARG A 60 -1.51 14.95 0.36
N GLY A 61 -1.50 14.40 -0.84
CA GLY A 61 -1.03 15.11 -2.02
C GLY A 61 0.48 15.06 -2.19
N GLU A 62 1.18 14.32 -1.35
CA GLU A 62 2.62 14.14 -1.50
C GLU A 62 2.91 13.16 -2.61
N GLY A 63 4.00 13.38 -3.29
CA GLY A 63 4.42 12.45 -4.34
C GLY A 63 3.67 12.60 -5.64
N LEU A 64 2.84 13.60 -5.74
CA LEU A 64 2.10 13.87 -6.97
C LEU A 64 2.71 14.99 -7.79
N ASP A 65 3.78 15.53 -7.34
CA ASP A 65 4.42 16.65 -8.06
C ASP A 65 5.13 16.20 -9.30
#